data_20152c8efb71abdf4ea9b008c6291db2
#
_entry.id   20152c8efb71abdf4ea9b008c6291db2
#
_cell.length_a   1.000
_cell.length_b   1.000
_cell.length_c   1.000
_cell.angle_alpha   90.00
_cell.angle_beta   90.00
_cell.angle_gamma   90.00
#
_symmetry.space_group_name_H-M   'P 1'
#
loop_
_entity.id
_entity.type
_entity.pdbx_description
1 polymer ?
#
loop_
_entity_poly.entity_id
_entity_poly.type
_entity_poly.pdbx_seq_one_letter_code
_entity_poly.pdbx_strand_id
1 'polypeptide(L)'
;MSSFLSKRFISTTQRAMSQLPKAKSLIYSSHDQDVSKILKVHTYQPKGSAESSILLKTLAFPINPSDINQLEGVYPSKPEKVLDYSTEEPSAIAGNEGLFEVVSVPSGVKNLKAGDRVIPLQANFGTWSTYRTCESENDLIKIEGVDLYTAATIAVNGCTAYQMVNDYIEWDPSGNDWLVQNAGTSSVSKIVTQIAKDKGIKTLSVVRDRDNFDEVAENLEKKYGATKVISESQNGEREFGNEVLPKILGPNAQVKLALNSVGGKSCTNIARKLSPNGLMLTYGGMSKQPVTLPTGLFIFNSIRSHGFWVTANSKRDPENKRKTVDAVVKLYRDGKIISPKEDIRTLEWDVNNLSDEGVLELVNRGIATKGAKNMVVLKW
;
A
#
# COMPACT_ATOMS: atom_id res chain seq x y z
N MET A 1 -72.22 15.52 9.46
CA MET A 1 -71.09 14.70 9.95
C MET A 1 -70.30 14.21 8.75
N SER A 2 -69.21 14.88 8.42
CA SER A 2 -68.34 14.55 7.27
C SER A 2 -66.96 14.23 7.83
N SER A 3 -66.54 12.95 7.74
CA SER A 3 -65.27 12.49 8.20
C SER A 3 -64.24 12.70 7.07
N PHE A 4 -63.28 13.60 7.27
CA PHE A 4 -62.11 13.78 6.39
C PHE A 4 -61.11 12.65 6.65
N LEU A 5 -60.99 11.73 5.71
CA LEU A 5 -59.88 10.75 5.63
C LEU A 5 -58.67 11.46 5.01
N SER A 6 -57.68 11.83 5.86
CA SER A 6 -56.37 12.30 5.42
C SER A 6 -55.58 11.11 4.91
N LYS A 7 -55.48 10.96 3.58
CA LYS A 7 -54.54 10.08 2.94
C LYS A 7 -53.12 10.71 3.02
N ARG A 8 -52.26 10.16 3.89
CA ARG A 8 -50.85 10.48 3.88
C ARG A 8 -50.23 9.96 2.57
N PHE A 9 -49.93 10.86 1.66
CA PHE A 9 -49.03 10.58 0.55
C PHE A 9 -47.61 10.42 1.12
N ILE A 10 -47.15 9.19 1.28
CA ILE A 10 -45.75 8.92 1.49
C ILE A 10 -45.05 9.13 0.14
N SER A 11 -44.23 10.19 0.06
CA SER A 11 -43.53 10.60 -1.12
C SER A 11 -42.69 9.41 -1.69
N THR A 12 -42.88 9.11 -2.95
CA THR A 12 -42.11 8.12 -3.70
C THR A 12 -40.57 8.42 -3.68
N THR A 13 -40.21 9.65 -3.39
CA THR A 13 -38.81 10.10 -3.20
C THR A 13 -38.17 9.52 -1.94
N GLN A 14 -38.93 9.31 -0.85
CA GLN A 14 -38.41 8.70 0.37
C GLN A 14 -38.14 7.18 0.22
N ARG A 15 -38.88 6.52 -0.67
CA ARG A 15 -38.72 5.08 -0.93
C ARG A 15 -37.51 4.78 -1.84
N ALA A 16 -37.12 5.74 -2.69
CA ALA A 16 -35.91 5.62 -3.54
C ALA A 16 -34.58 5.83 -2.78
N MET A 17 -34.62 6.54 -1.64
CA MET A 17 -33.43 6.76 -0.79
C MET A 17 -33.08 5.60 0.14
N SER A 18 -33.92 4.58 0.25
CA SER A 18 -33.70 3.42 1.15
C SER A 18 -32.88 2.30 0.48
N GLN A 19 -32.77 2.29 -0.82
CA GLN A 19 -32.06 1.24 -1.57
C GLN A 19 -30.64 1.70 -1.91
N LEU A 20 -29.64 0.90 -1.51
CA LEU A 20 -28.23 1.13 -1.85
C LEU A 20 -28.04 1.04 -3.37
N PRO A 21 -27.10 1.79 -3.96
CA PRO A 21 -26.78 1.65 -5.38
C PRO A 21 -26.17 0.26 -5.65
N LYS A 22 -26.38 -0.25 -6.87
CA LYS A 22 -25.69 -1.47 -7.31
C LYS A 22 -24.18 -1.21 -7.37
N ALA A 23 -23.41 -2.16 -6.89
CA ALA A 23 -21.96 -2.14 -6.94
C ALA A 23 -21.45 -2.99 -8.12
N LYS A 24 -20.52 -2.45 -8.89
CA LYS A 24 -19.74 -3.16 -9.90
C LYS A 24 -18.36 -3.46 -9.32
N SER A 25 -17.98 -4.73 -9.23
CA SER A 25 -16.77 -5.17 -8.52
C SER A 25 -15.97 -6.18 -9.33
N LEU A 26 -14.66 -6.20 -9.11
CA LEU A 26 -13.80 -7.28 -9.60
C LEU A 26 -13.78 -8.39 -8.55
N ILE A 27 -14.33 -9.54 -8.92
CA ILE A 27 -14.49 -10.70 -8.05
C ILE A 27 -13.69 -11.90 -8.56
N TYR A 28 -13.43 -12.83 -7.65
CA TYR A 28 -12.81 -14.13 -7.98
C TYR A 28 -13.32 -15.24 -7.05
N SER A 29 -13.50 -16.46 -7.59
CA SER A 29 -13.93 -17.65 -6.84
C SER A 29 -12.80 -18.66 -6.64
N SER A 30 -11.78 -18.65 -7.52
CA SER A 30 -10.64 -19.56 -7.51
C SER A 30 -9.32 -18.79 -7.47
N HIS A 31 -8.21 -19.47 -7.48
CA HIS A 31 -6.87 -18.90 -7.57
C HIS A 31 -6.15 -19.48 -8.78
N ASP A 32 -5.38 -18.67 -9.50
CA ASP A 32 -4.56 -19.09 -10.65
C ASP A 32 -3.34 -18.19 -10.76
N GLN A 33 -2.23 -18.73 -11.23
CA GLN A 33 -1.00 -17.97 -11.56
C GLN A 33 -1.25 -16.92 -12.64
N ASP A 34 -2.15 -17.23 -13.58
CA ASP A 34 -2.67 -16.29 -14.57
C ASP A 34 -3.97 -15.66 -14.05
N VAL A 35 -3.82 -14.56 -13.33
CA VAL A 35 -4.93 -13.86 -12.66
C VAL A 35 -6.01 -13.38 -13.64
N SER A 36 -5.68 -13.20 -14.93
CA SER A 36 -6.65 -12.79 -15.97
C SER A 36 -7.74 -13.83 -16.21
N LYS A 37 -7.50 -15.11 -15.87
CA LYS A 37 -8.46 -16.21 -16.02
C LYS A 37 -9.52 -16.25 -14.92
N ILE A 38 -9.24 -15.65 -13.78
CA ILE A 38 -10.07 -15.77 -12.57
C ILE A 38 -10.82 -14.50 -12.19
N LEU A 39 -10.29 -13.34 -12.59
CA LEU A 39 -10.96 -12.06 -12.36
C LEU A 39 -12.18 -11.92 -13.27
N LYS A 40 -13.30 -11.53 -12.65
CA LYS A 40 -14.56 -11.23 -13.36
C LYS A 40 -15.11 -9.91 -12.85
N VAL A 41 -15.70 -9.13 -13.74
CA VAL A 41 -16.52 -7.99 -13.35
C VAL A 41 -17.92 -8.51 -13.02
N HIS A 42 -18.44 -8.12 -11.86
CA HIS A 42 -19.76 -8.54 -11.40
C HIS A 42 -20.52 -7.37 -10.77
N THR A 43 -21.78 -7.24 -11.16
CA THR A 43 -22.68 -6.22 -10.62
C THR A 43 -23.69 -6.87 -9.68
N TYR A 44 -23.74 -6.39 -8.44
CA TYR A 44 -24.62 -6.94 -7.43
C TYR A 44 -25.27 -5.83 -6.58
N GLN A 45 -26.32 -6.18 -5.83
CA GLN A 45 -26.92 -5.31 -4.86
C GLN A 45 -26.21 -5.51 -3.50
N PRO A 46 -25.52 -4.49 -2.95
CA PRO A 46 -24.90 -4.61 -1.63
C PRO A 46 -25.94 -4.98 -0.56
N LYS A 47 -25.55 -5.83 0.37
CA LYS A 47 -26.35 -6.16 1.53
C LYS A 47 -26.46 -4.96 2.48
N GLY A 48 -27.57 -4.92 3.25
CA GLY A 48 -27.85 -3.84 4.19
C GLY A 48 -28.75 -2.75 3.59
N SER A 49 -28.90 -1.68 4.32
CA SER A 49 -29.68 -0.50 3.93
C SER A 49 -28.90 0.76 4.28
N ALA A 50 -29.32 1.89 3.74
CA ALA A 50 -28.77 3.20 4.11
C ALA A 50 -28.95 3.53 5.61
N GLU A 51 -29.86 2.84 6.30
CA GLU A 51 -30.12 3.00 7.74
C GLU A 51 -29.22 2.12 8.62
N SER A 52 -28.60 1.07 8.07
CA SER A 52 -27.80 0.10 8.81
C SER A 52 -26.33 0.07 8.44
N SER A 53 -25.94 0.67 7.31
CA SER A 53 -24.57 0.59 6.80
C SER A 53 -24.05 1.93 6.29
N ILE A 54 -22.78 2.19 6.52
CA ILE A 54 -22.07 3.30 5.90
C ILE A 54 -21.86 2.92 4.43
N LEU A 55 -22.36 3.76 3.51
CA LEU A 55 -22.14 3.59 2.07
C LEU A 55 -20.89 4.35 1.65
N LEU A 56 -20.00 3.65 0.99
CA LEU A 56 -18.72 4.15 0.49
C LEU A 56 -18.69 4.11 -1.03
N LYS A 57 -18.27 5.20 -1.65
CA LYS A 57 -17.98 5.33 -3.08
C LYS A 57 -16.47 5.31 -3.28
N THR A 58 -15.95 4.39 -4.07
CA THR A 58 -14.52 4.30 -4.34
C THR A 58 -14.06 5.48 -5.20
N LEU A 59 -12.99 6.15 -4.77
CA LEU A 59 -12.34 7.20 -5.53
C LEU A 59 -11.11 6.68 -6.28
N ALA A 60 -10.30 5.83 -5.63
CA ALA A 60 -9.13 5.23 -6.23
C ALA A 60 -8.69 3.97 -5.47
N PHE A 61 -8.04 3.07 -6.17
CA PHE A 61 -7.33 1.94 -5.57
C PHE A 61 -6.03 1.64 -6.33
N PRO A 62 -4.92 1.39 -5.63
CA PRO A 62 -3.69 0.93 -6.26
C PRO A 62 -3.75 -0.57 -6.57
N ILE A 63 -2.90 -1.00 -7.51
CA ILE A 63 -2.62 -2.42 -7.74
C ILE A 63 -1.29 -2.73 -7.06
N ASN A 64 -1.34 -3.49 -5.98
CA ASN A 64 -0.17 -3.88 -5.19
C ASN A 64 0.27 -5.32 -5.53
N PRO A 65 1.55 -5.68 -5.35
CA PRO A 65 2.00 -7.07 -5.46
C PRO A 65 1.23 -8.03 -4.54
N SER A 66 0.81 -7.56 -3.35
CA SER A 66 -0.01 -8.35 -2.42
C SER A 66 -1.39 -8.70 -2.97
N ASP A 67 -2.01 -7.81 -3.75
CA ASP A 67 -3.30 -8.09 -4.39
C ASP A 67 -3.15 -9.21 -5.43
N ILE A 68 -2.08 -9.15 -6.24
CA ILE A 68 -1.75 -10.18 -7.23
C ILE A 68 -1.46 -11.51 -6.53
N ASN A 69 -0.63 -11.51 -5.49
CA ASN A 69 -0.31 -12.71 -4.72
C ASN A 69 -1.54 -13.34 -4.04
N GLN A 70 -2.56 -12.53 -3.68
CA GLN A 70 -3.85 -13.05 -3.20
C GLN A 70 -4.62 -13.75 -4.31
N LEU A 71 -4.67 -13.17 -5.49
CA LEU A 71 -5.31 -13.77 -6.66
C LEU A 71 -4.58 -15.05 -7.10
N GLU A 72 -3.24 -15.05 -7.08
CA GLU A 72 -2.41 -16.25 -7.31
C GLU A 72 -2.59 -17.33 -6.20
N GLY A 73 -3.19 -16.97 -5.05
CA GLY A 73 -3.42 -17.88 -3.93
C GLY A 73 -2.22 -18.11 -3.01
N VAL A 74 -1.10 -17.41 -3.22
CA VAL A 74 0.15 -17.58 -2.45
C VAL A 74 0.28 -16.61 -1.26
N TYR A 75 -0.59 -15.58 -1.16
CA TYR A 75 -0.57 -14.65 -0.05
C TYR A 75 -1.28 -15.22 1.19
N PRO A 76 -0.67 -15.16 2.39
CA PRO A 76 -1.24 -15.81 3.58
C PRO A 76 -2.56 -15.18 4.06
N SER A 77 -2.73 -13.85 3.92
CA SER A 77 -3.99 -13.17 4.25
C SER A 77 -4.89 -13.15 3.02
N LYS A 78 -6.04 -13.79 3.11
CA LYS A 78 -7.03 -13.86 2.03
C LYS A 78 -8.38 -13.39 2.55
N PRO A 79 -9.19 -12.68 1.73
CA PRO A 79 -10.56 -12.39 2.07
C PRO A 79 -11.37 -13.70 2.10
N GLU A 80 -12.38 -13.74 2.94
CA GLU A 80 -13.37 -14.80 2.92
C GLU A 80 -14.17 -14.76 1.63
N LYS A 81 -14.39 -15.93 1.03
CA LYS A 81 -15.27 -16.08 -0.12
C LYS A 81 -16.68 -16.34 0.36
N VAL A 82 -17.62 -15.53 -0.11
CA VAL A 82 -19.02 -15.55 0.34
C VAL A 82 -19.99 -15.58 -0.84
N LEU A 83 -21.22 -15.97 -0.60
CA LEU A 83 -22.33 -15.91 -1.58
C LEU A 83 -23.07 -14.57 -1.55
N ASP A 84 -22.60 -13.61 -0.78
CA ASP A 84 -23.25 -12.33 -0.52
C ASP A 84 -23.37 -11.44 -1.77
N TYR A 85 -22.63 -11.78 -2.81
CA TYR A 85 -22.64 -11.06 -4.09
C TYR A 85 -23.62 -11.64 -5.10
N SER A 86 -24.46 -12.62 -4.69
CA SER A 86 -25.40 -13.32 -5.57
C SER A 86 -24.70 -14.03 -6.73
N THR A 87 -23.55 -14.59 -6.47
CA THR A 87 -22.77 -15.43 -7.40
C THR A 87 -23.14 -16.91 -7.23
N GLU A 88 -22.94 -17.72 -8.27
CA GLU A 88 -23.18 -19.16 -8.21
C GLU A 88 -22.24 -19.88 -7.24
N GLU A 89 -20.99 -19.38 -7.12
CA GLU A 89 -19.97 -19.90 -6.23
C GLU A 89 -19.54 -18.84 -5.22
N PRO A 90 -19.09 -19.24 -4.01
CA PRO A 90 -18.52 -18.30 -3.07
C PRO A 90 -17.37 -17.49 -3.69
N SER A 91 -17.45 -16.19 -3.64
CA SER A 91 -16.53 -15.26 -4.28
C SER A 91 -16.03 -14.21 -3.31
N ALA A 92 -14.87 -13.64 -3.60
CA ALA A 92 -14.33 -12.48 -2.89
C ALA A 92 -14.13 -11.31 -3.85
N ILE A 93 -14.25 -10.09 -3.34
CA ILE A 93 -13.88 -8.89 -4.07
C ILE A 93 -12.38 -8.66 -3.87
N ALA A 94 -11.66 -8.38 -4.95
CA ALA A 94 -10.23 -8.11 -4.92
C ALA A 94 -9.90 -6.76 -4.27
N GLY A 95 -8.63 -6.60 -3.87
CA GLY A 95 -8.03 -5.36 -3.40
C GLY A 95 -8.03 -5.18 -1.89
N ASN A 96 -6.88 -4.69 -1.39
CA ASN A 96 -6.61 -4.51 0.04
C ASN A 96 -6.58 -3.05 0.47
N GLU A 97 -6.27 -2.15 -0.44
CA GLU A 97 -6.02 -0.74 -0.19
C GLU A 97 -6.82 0.11 -1.18
N GLY A 98 -7.36 1.22 -0.74
CA GLY A 98 -8.12 2.15 -1.56
C GLY A 98 -8.63 3.34 -0.78
N LEU A 99 -8.99 4.40 -1.51
CA LEU A 99 -9.60 5.61 -0.99
C LEU A 99 -11.08 5.64 -1.36
N PHE A 100 -11.91 5.95 -0.38
CA PHE A 100 -13.35 6.07 -0.53
C PHE A 100 -13.85 7.44 -0.09
N GLU A 101 -14.99 7.84 -0.64
CA GLU A 101 -15.82 8.92 -0.14
C GLU A 101 -17.05 8.32 0.54
N VAL A 102 -17.36 8.81 1.71
CA VAL A 102 -18.59 8.46 2.44
C VAL A 102 -19.78 9.09 1.70
N VAL A 103 -20.71 8.27 1.22
CA VAL A 103 -21.92 8.73 0.54
C VAL A 103 -23.06 8.98 1.54
N SER A 104 -23.24 8.02 2.46
CA SER A 104 -24.23 8.12 3.54
C SER A 104 -23.79 7.36 4.77
N VAL A 105 -24.31 7.77 5.92
CA VAL A 105 -24.06 7.13 7.21
C VAL A 105 -25.37 6.88 7.96
N PRO A 106 -25.49 5.77 8.71
CA PRO A 106 -26.59 5.54 9.63
C PRO A 106 -26.63 6.60 10.76
N SER A 107 -27.79 6.77 11.37
CA SER A 107 -28.02 7.77 12.43
C SER A 107 -27.14 7.59 13.68
N GLY A 108 -26.55 6.41 13.90
CA GLY A 108 -25.69 6.12 15.04
C GLY A 108 -24.21 6.47 14.84
N VAL A 109 -23.80 6.80 13.63
CA VAL A 109 -22.41 7.16 13.29
C VAL A 109 -22.12 8.59 13.78
N LYS A 110 -20.99 8.78 14.47
CA LYS A 110 -20.64 10.04 15.15
C LYS A 110 -19.48 10.78 14.51
N ASN A 111 -18.51 10.03 13.99
CA ASN A 111 -17.21 10.59 13.57
C ASN A 111 -17.09 10.72 12.04
N LEU A 112 -18.05 10.20 11.28
CA LEU A 112 -18.08 10.27 9.83
C LEU A 112 -19.36 10.93 9.33
N LYS A 113 -19.27 11.62 8.20
CA LYS A 113 -20.40 12.22 7.48
C LYS A 113 -20.21 12.09 5.97
N ALA A 114 -21.27 12.28 5.21
CA ALA A 114 -21.21 12.35 3.75
C ALA A 114 -20.16 13.37 3.28
N GLY A 115 -19.37 12.97 2.28
CA GLY A 115 -18.25 13.75 1.73
C GLY A 115 -16.91 13.52 2.44
N ASP A 116 -16.87 12.87 3.59
CA ASP A 116 -15.61 12.51 4.23
C ASP A 116 -14.85 11.49 3.39
N ARG A 117 -13.53 11.64 3.31
CA ARG A 117 -12.65 10.65 2.68
C ARG A 117 -12.14 9.67 3.72
N VAL A 118 -12.19 8.38 3.39
CA VAL A 118 -11.80 7.30 4.31
C VAL A 118 -11.01 6.22 3.60
N ILE A 119 -10.16 5.54 4.36
CA ILE A 119 -9.49 4.31 3.94
C ILE A 119 -9.87 3.16 4.89
N PRO A 120 -9.84 1.90 4.45
CA PRO A 120 -10.05 0.76 5.34
C PRO A 120 -8.93 0.63 6.38
N LEU A 121 -9.31 0.33 7.62
CA LEU A 121 -8.36 0.04 8.70
C LEU A 121 -7.59 -1.26 8.43
N GLN A 122 -8.29 -2.30 7.93
CA GLN A 122 -7.74 -3.63 7.70
C GLN A 122 -7.63 -3.96 6.21
N ALA A 123 -6.71 -4.87 5.87
CA ALA A 123 -6.64 -5.50 4.55
C ALA A 123 -7.88 -6.39 4.29
N ASN A 124 -8.00 -6.93 3.09
CA ASN A 124 -9.11 -7.78 2.66
C ASN A 124 -10.47 -7.07 2.57
N PHE A 125 -10.48 -5.76 2.49
CA PHE A 125 -11.72 -4.98 2.44
C PHE A 125 -12.48 -5.13 1.10
N GLY A 126 -11.78 -5.54 0.03
CA GLY A 126 -12.35 -5.64 -1.32
C GLY A 126 -12.49 -4.26 -1.96
N THR A 127 -11.38 -3.60 -2.18
CA THR A 127 -11.36 -2.20 -2.64
C THR A 127 -11.56 -2.04 -4.15
N TRP A 128 -11.48 -3.12 -4.94
CA TRP A 128 -11.67 -3.09 -6.38
C TRP A 128 -13.15 -3.14 -6.76
N SER A 129 -13.85 -2.14 -6.35
CA SER A 129 -15.32 -2.03 -6.46
C SER A 129 -15.73 -0.57 -6.63
N THR A 130 -16.87 -0.30 -7.26
CA THR A 130 -17.44 1.05 -7.34
C THR A 130 -18.00 1.53 -6.00
N TYR A 131 -18.73 0.65 -5.31
CA TYR A 131 -19.29 0.91 -3.99
C TYR A 131 -18.98 -0.21 -3.00
N ARG A 132 -18.83 0.16 -1.75
CA ARG A 132 -18.73 -0.77 -0.61
C ARG A 132 -19.64 -0.32 0.52
N THR A 133 -20.09 -1.27 1.31
CA THR A 133 -20.74 -1.01 2.59
C THR A 133 -19.83 -1.39 3.75
N CYS A 134 -19.95 -0.66 4.85
CA CYS A 134 -19.23 -0.90 6.09
C CYS A 134 -20.22 -0.76 7.26
N GLU A 135 -20.19 -1.69 8.20
CA GLU A 135 -21.11 -1.70 9.34
C GLU A 135 -20.66 -0.80 10.48
N SER A 136 -19.35 -0.59 10.61
CA SER A 136 -18.76 0.20 11.70
C SER A 136 -17.83 1.29 11.21
N GLU A 137 -18.00 2.51 11.73
CA GLU A 137 -17.04 3.59 11.51
C GLU A 137 -15.62 3.26 12.06
N ASN A 138 -15.54 2.33 13.01
CA ASN A 138 -14.28 1.88 13.59
C ASN A 138 -13.42 1.06 12.61
N ASP A 139 -14.00 0.53 11.53
CA ASP A 139 -13.28 -0.18 10.48
C ASP A 139 -12.69 0.75 9.41
N LEU A 140 -12.88 2.04 9.58
CA LEU A 140 -12.44 3.09 8.67
C LEU A 140 -11.51 4.07 9.37
N ILE A 141 -10.62 4.68 8.58
CA ILE A 141 -9.75 5.79 9.01
C ILE A 141 -10.07 6.99 8.12
N LYS A 142 -10.47 8.10 8.74
CA LYS A 142 -10.69 9.36 8.03
C LYS A 142 -9.36 9.94 7.57
N ILE A 143 -9.31 10.43 6.32
CA ILE A 143 -8.11 11.01 5.70
C ILE A 143 -8.41 12.41 5.22
N GLU A 144 -7.65 13.38 5.71
CA GLU A 144 -7.77 14.78 5.35
C GLU A 144 -6.42 15.43 5.05
N GLY A 145 -6.43 16.46 4.20
CA GLY A 145 -5.26 17.31 3.95
C GLY A 145 -4.15 16.70 3.11
N VAL A 146 -4.45 15.62 2.39
CA VAL A 146 -3.55 15.02 1.40
C VAL A 146 -4.29 14.75 0.09
N ASP A 147 -3.54 14.66 -1.01
CA ASP A 147 -4.10 14.37 -2.33
C ASP A 147 -4.61 12.93 -2.46
N LEU A 148 -5.32 12.65 -3.55
CA LEU A 148 -5.91 11.34 -3.83
C LEU A 148 -4.88 10.23 -3.88
N TYR A 149 -3.74 10.45 -4.52
CA TYR A 149 -2.70 9.42 -4.73
C TYR A 149 -2.03 9.06 -3.41
N THR A 150 -1.73 10.05 -2.60
CA THR A 150 -1.23 9.88 -1.23
C THR A 150 -2.22 9.09 -0.38
N ALA A 151 -3.47 9.54 -0.33
CA ALA A 151 -4.51 8.90 0.48
C ALA A 151 -4.74 7.44 0.08
N ALA A 152 -4.77 7.14 -1.23
CA ALA A 152 -5.00 5.78 -1.73
C ALA A 152 -3.82 4.81 -1.56
N THR A 153 -2.62 5.29 -1.16
CA THR A 153 -1.42 4.45 -0.99
C THR A 153 -0.83 4.46 0.41
N ILE A 154 -1.46 5.20 1.33
CA ILE A 154 -0.92 5.41 2.68
C ILE A 154 -1.03 4.15 3.55
N ALA A 155 -2.10 3.36 3.38
CA ALA A 155 -2.42 2.22 4.23
C ALA A 155 -1.38 1.09 4.14
N VAL A 156 -0.79 0.90 2.96
CA VAL A 156 0.25 -0.12 2.73
C VAL A 156 1.63 0.54 2.63
N ASN A 157 1.87 1.37 1.63
CA ASN A 157 3.22 1.87 1.37
C ASN A 157 3.68 2.87 2.44
N GLY A 158 2.82 3.83 2.81
CA GLY A 158 3.12 4.82 3.84
C GLY A 158 3.37 4.17 5.20
N CYS A 159 2.46 3.30 5.63
CA CYS A 159 2.59 2.62 6.93
C CYS A 159 3.77 1.65 6.97
N THR A 160 4.04 0.92 5.88
CA THR A 160 5.21 0.03 5.80
C THR A 160 6.50 0.84 5.98
N ALA A 161 6.66 1.93 5.21
CA ALA A 161 7.85 2.76 5.29
C ALA A 161 8.02 3.39 6.67
N TYR A 162 6.94 3.94 7.23
CA TYR A 162 6.98 4.61 8.53
C TYR A 162 7.36 3.64 9.66
N GLN A 163 6.67 2.50 9.76
CA GLN A 163 6.93 1.53 10.83
C GLN A 163 8.34 0.93 10.74
N MET A 164 8.83 0.59 9.54
CA MET A 164 10.18 0.05 9.40
C MET A 164 11.27 1.01 9.87
N VAL A 165 11.09 2.32 9.67
CA VAL A 165 12.07 3.32 10.09
C VAL A 165 11.94 3.68 11.57
N ASN A 166 10.72 3.66 12.14
CA ASN A 166 10.48 4.20 13.47
C ASN A 166 10.39 3.15 14.58
N ASP A 167 9.94 1.92 14.28
CA ASP A 167 9.54 0.97 15.32
C ASP A 167 10.62 -0.04 15.70
N TYR A 168 11.77 -0.07 14.99
CA TYR A 168 12.76 -1.15 15.14
C TYR A 168 14.15 -0.69 15.52
N ILE A 169 14.50 0.57 15.31
CA ILE A 169 15.85 1.11 15.51
C ILE A 169 15.78 2.41 16.33
N GLU A 170 16.64 2.50 17.32
CA GLU A 170 16.96 3.76 17.99
C GLU A 170 18.09 4.45 17.20
N TRP A 171 17.73 5.56 16.58
CA TRP A 171 18.65 6.34 15.76
C TRP A 171 19.46 7.31 16.58
N ASP A 172 20.77 7.40 16.31
CA ASP A 172 21.67 8.35 16.95
C ASP A 172 21.52 9.74 16.31
N PRO A 173 21.23 10.77 17.10
CA PRO A 173 21.13 12.15 16.60
C PRO A 173 22.46 12.72 16.08
N SER A 174 23.60 12.05 16.29
CA SER A 174 24.93 12.48 15.78
C SER A 174 25.01 12.52 14.24
N GLY A 175 24.05 11.90 13.53
CA GLY A 175 24.00 11.86 12.07
C GLY A 175 24.99 10.88 11.41
N ASN A 176 25.52 9.92 12.18
CA ASN A 176 26.39 8.87 11.65
C ASN A 176 25.67 7.59 11.24
N ASP A 177 24.36 7.52 11.52
CA ASP A 177 23.54 6.37 11.24
C ASP A 177 23.15 6.29 9.78
N TRP A 178 23.22 5.07 9.25
CA TRP A 178 22.84 4.74 7.89
C TRP A 178 21.77 3.66 7.87
N LEU A 179 20.92 3.77 6.86
CA LEU A 179 20.00 2.76 6.41
C LEU A 179 20.38 2.35 4.98
N VAL A 180 20.48 1.05 4.71
CA VAL A 180 20.64 0.52 3.36
C VAL A 180 19.35 -0.17 2.90
N GLN A 181 18.95 0.03 1.64
CA GLN A 181 17.76 -0.62 1.09
C GLN A 181 17.98 -1.08 -0.35
N ASN A 182 17.42 -2.25 -0.70
CA ASN A 182 17.32 -2.64 -2.10
C ASN A 182 15.98 -2.20 -2.71
N ALA A 183 15.79 -2.42 -4.02
CA ALA A 183 14.65 -1.88 -4.76
C ALA A 183 14.44 -0.37 -4.56
N GLY A 184 15.52 0.42 -4.58
CA GLY A 184 15.52 1.85 -4.25
C GLY A 184 14.55 2.72 -5.03
N THR A 185 14.06 2.28 -6.19
CA THR A 185 13.04 2.96 -7.00
C THR A 185 11.61 2.63 -6.62
N SER A 186 11.38 1.71 -5.66
CA SER A 186 10.01 1.34 -5.25
C SER A 186 9.32 2.44 -4.47
N SER A 187 7.99 2.45 -4.47
CA SER A 187 7.20 3.43 -3.73
C SER A 187 7.54 3.43 -2.23
N VAL A 188 7.70 2.26 -1.62
CA VAL A 188 8.08 2.14 -0.20
C VAL A 188 9.48 2.73 0.02
N SER A 189 10.46 2.37 -0.81
CA SER A 189 11.85 2.86 -0.65
C SER A 189 11.96 4.37 -0.80
N LYS A 190 11.19 4.99 -1.70
CA LYS A 190 11.13 6.45 -1.85
C LYS A 190 10.57 7.13 -0.60
N ILE A 191 9.53 6.56 0.01
CA ILE A 191 8.96 7.08 1.27
C ILE A 191 9.96 6.90 2.42
N VAL A 192 10.58 5.70 2.54
CA VAL A 192 11.65 5.42 3.52
C VAL A 192 12.76 6.46 3.43
N THR A 193 13.25 6.74 2.21
CA THR A 193 14.31 7.73 1.97
C THR A 193 13.94 9.11 2.51
N GLN A 194 12.71 9.56 2.27
CA GLN A 194 12.24 10.87 2.70
C GLN A 194 12.05 10.94 4.22
N ILE A 195 11.50 9.89 4.84
CA ILE A 195 11.39 9.78 6.31
C ILE A 195 12.79 9.78 6.93
N ALA A 196 13.72 9.03 6.39
CA ALA A 196 15.09 8.97 6.86
C ALA A 196 15.76 10.35 6.79
N LYS A 197 15.62 11.06 5.66
CA LYS A 197 16.11 12.43 5.49
C LYS A 197 15.56 13.39 6.54
N ASP A 198 14.25 13.36 6.81
CA ASP A 198 13.62 14.23 7.82
C ASP A 198 14.17 13.97 9.23
N LYS A 199 14.60 12.74 9.50
CA LYS A 199 15.22 12.33 10.76
C LYS A 199 16.76 12.51 10.81
N GLY A 200 17.39 13.01 9.76
CA GLY A 200 18.85 13.10 9.67
C GLY A 200 19.57 11.77 9.49
N ILE A 201 18.85 10.69 9.11
CA ILE A 201 19.39 9.36 8.81
C ILE A 201 19.88 9.33 7.38
N LYS A 202 21.11 8.88 7.17
CA LYS A 202 21.67 8.72 5.84
C LYS A 202 21.15 7.45 5.17
N THR A 203 20.95 7.49 3.86
CA THR A 203 20.42 6.35 3.11
C THR A 203 21.36 5.92 1.98
N LEU A 204 21.55 4.61 1.86
CA LEU A 204 22.19 3.96 0.72
C LEU A 204 21.12 3.16 -0.03
N SER A 205 20.71 3.63 -1.20
CA SER A 205 19.69 2.97 -2.01
C SER A 205 20.30 2.18 -3.14
N VAL A 206 20.00 0.87 -3.19
CA VAL A 206 20.43 -0.01 -4.26
C VAL A 206 19.36 -0.10 -5.33
N VAL A 207 19.72 0.15 -6.59
CA VAL A 207 18.83 0.06 -7.74
C VAL A 207 19.38 -0.92 -8.77
N ARG A 208 18.50 -1.54 -9.55
CA ARG A 208 18.90 -2.46 -10.62
C ARG A 208 19.75 -1.73 -11.67
N ASP A 209 20.73 -2.43 -12.23
CA ASP A 209 21.50 -1.95 -13.36
C ASP A 209 20.56 -1.63 -14.53
N ARG A 210 20.82 -0.50 -15.20
CA ARG A 210 20.05 0.04 -16.32
C ARG A 210 20.84 1.09 -17.07
N ASP A 211 20.50 1.35 -18.33
CA ASP A 211 21.22 2.31 -19.17
C ASP A 211 21.15 3.74 -18.63
N ASN A 212 19.99 4.12 -18.07
CA ASN A 212 19.77 5.44 -17.47
C ASN A 212 20.01 5.46 -15.94
N PHE A 213 21.02 4.72 -15.45
CA PHE A 213 21.30 4.63 -14.01
C PHE A 213 21.60 5.99 -13.39
N ASP A 214 22.42 6.82 -14.03
CA ASP A 214 22.84 8.12 -13.50
C ASP A 214 21.63 9.07 -13.35
N GLU A 215 20.72 9.09 -14.31
CA GLU A 215 19.47 9.87 -14.24
C GLU A 215 18.60 9.44 -13.07
N VAL A 216 18.45 8.11 -12.89
CA VAL A 216 17.66 7.54 -11.79
C VAL A 216 18.31 7.82 -10.44
N ALA A 217 19.62 7.70 -10.34
CA ALA A 217 20.37 8.00 -9.13
C ALA A 217 20.23 9.48 -8.75
N GLU A 218 20.43 10.37 -9.71
CA GLU A 218 20.27 11.82 -9.52
C GLU A 218 18.85 12.18 -9.07
N ASN A 219 17.84 11.56 -9.67
CA ASN A 219 16.43 11.75 -9.28
C ASN A 219 16.18 11.30 -7.82
N LEU A 220 16.69 10.13 -7.42
CA LEU A 220 16.54 9.64 -6.05
C LEU A 220 17.29 10.53 -5.04
N GLU A 221 18.47 11.01 -5.38
CA GLU A 221 19.28 11.89 -4.53
C GLU A 221 18.66 13.29 -4.43
N LYS A 222 18.31 13.94 -5.53
CA LYS A 222 17.81 15.32 -5.55
C LYS A 222 16.35 15.44 -5.14
N LYS A 223 15.48 14.62 -5.71
CA LYS A 223 14.03 14.71 -5.49
C LYS A 223 13.61 14.06 -4.18
N TYR A 224 14.10 12.84 -3.89
CA TYR A 224 13.69 12.09 -2.71
C TYR A 224 14.67 12.20 -1.55
N GLY A 225 15.87 12.72 -1.78
CA GLY A 225 16.88 12.99 -0.76
C GLY A 225 17.68 11.76 -0.32
N ALA A 226 17.85 10.77 -1.21
CA ALA A 226 18.78 9.69 -0.96
C ALA A 226 20.19 10.25 -0.76
N THR A 227 20.90 9.79 0.27
CA THR A 227 22.27 10.25 0.52
C THR A 227 23.21 9.71 -0.55
N LYS A 228 23.02 8.42 -0.93
CA LYS A 228 23.76 7.80 -2.03
C LYS A 228 22.93 6.70 -2.69
N VAL A 229 23.06 6.61 -4.00
CA VAL A 229 22.49 5.54 -4.82
C VAL A 229 23.63 4.74 -5.45
N ILE A 230 23.49 3.41 -5.42
CA ILE A 230 24.42 2.47 -6.07
C ILE A 230 23.65 1.46 -6.91
N SER A 231 24.32 0.86 -7.90
CA SER A 231 23.74 -0.20 -8.71
C SER A 231 23.82 -1.56 -8.02
N GLU A 232 23.05 -2.56 -8.50
CA GLU A 232 23.16 -3.95 -8.02
C GLU A 232 24.54 -4.55 -8.32
N SER A 233 25.19 -4.18 -9.43
CA SER A 233 26.56 -4.57 -9.73
C SER A 233 27.52 -4.05 -8.67
N GLN A 234 27.49 -2.74 -8.36
CA GLN A 234 28.27 -2.13 -7.28
C GLN A 234 27.95 -2.71 -5.91
N ASN A 235 26.65 -3.04 -5.66
CA ASN A 235 26.22 -3.68 -4.42
C ASN A 235 26.90 -5.03 -4.20
N GLY A 236 27.16 -5.79 -5.29
CA GLY A 236 27.77 -7.13 -5.27
C GLY A 236 29.28 -7.16 -5.40
N GLU A 237 29.90 -6.07 -5.84
CA GLU A 237 31.32 -6.00 -6.15
C GLU A 237 32.17 -5.88 -4.88
N ARG A 238 33.16 -6.79 -4.75
CA ARG A 238 34.01 -6.85 -3.55
C ARG A 238 34.91 -5.65 -3.42
N GLU A 239 35.51 -5.20 -4.52
CA GLU A 239 36.42 -4.05 -4.55
C GLU A 239 35.66 -2.77 -4.19
N PHE A 240 34.48 -2.54 -4.78
CA PHE A 240 33.62 -1.43 -4.42
C PHE A 240 33.28 -1.44 -2.92
N GLY A 241 32.92 -2.61 -2.38
CA GLY A 241 32.57 -2.77 -0.96
C GLY A 241 33.74 -2.47 -0.01
N ASN A 242 34.97 -2.81 -0.39
CA ASN A 242 36.15 -2.65 0.46
C ASN A 242 36.84 -1.28 0.32
N GLU A 243 36.80 -0.66 -0.84
CA GLU A 243 37.61 0.52 -1.14
C GLU A 243 36.78 1.79 -1.36
N VAL A 244 35.62 1.66 -1.98
CA VAL A 244 34.79 2.82 -2.36
C VAL A 244 33.72 3.08 -1.32
N LEU A 245 32.98 2.06 -0.90
CA LEU A 245 31.86 2.20 0.03
C LEU A 245 32.26 2.83 1.37
N PRO A 246 33.41 2.48 2.03
CA PRO A 246 33.82 3.13 3.27
C PRO A 246 34.06 4.64 3.12
N LYS A 247 34.52 5.08 1.94
CA LYS A 247 34.70 6.53 1.65
C LYS A 247 33.36 7.24 1.50
N ILE A 248 32.36 6.56 0.92
CA ILE A 248 30.99 7.08 0.79
C ILE A 248 30.32 7.20 2.16
N LEU A 249 30.41 6.17 2.97
CA LEU A 249 29.76 6.12 4.28
C LEU A 249 30.42 7.06 5.29
N GLY A 250 31.74 7.18 5.25
CA GLY A 250 32.55 7.96 6.20
C GLY A 250 33.07 7.12 7.37
N PRO A 251 34.05 7.66 8.13
CA PRO A 251 34.82 6.88 9.10
C PRO A 251 34.05 6.36 10.31
N ASN A 252 32.96 7.04 10.69
CA ASN A 252 32.17 6.70 11.88
C ASN A 252 30.76 6.15 11.52
N ALA A 253 30.57 5.76 10.26
CA ALA A 253 29.28 5.30 9.80
C ALA A 253 28.81 4.03 10.52
N GLN A 254 27.54 4.05 10.93
CA GLN A 254 26.86 2.90 11.50
C GLN A 254 25.67 2.51 10.63
N VAL A 255 25.80 1.45 9.86
CA VAL A 255 24.69 0.90 9.06
C VAL A 255 23.82 0.05 9.97
N LYS A 256 22.81 0.67 10.60
CA LYS A 256 21.97 0.01 11.62
C LYS A 256 20.84 -0.82 11.03
N LEU A 257 20.33 -0.44 9.87
CA LEU A 257 19.15 -1.06 9.27
C LEU A 257 19.38 -1.40 7.79
N ALA A 258 19.03 -2.63 7.40
CA ALA A 258 18.93 -3.05 6.01
C ALA A 258 17.48 -3.41 5.69
N LEU A 259 16.91 -2.81 4.64
CA LEU A 259 15.54 -3.08 4.19
C LEU A 259 15.56 -3.90 2.92
N ASN A 260 15.06 -5.12 3.01
CA ASN A 260 15.03 -6.09 1.91
C ASN A 260 13.61 -6.32 1.40
N SER A 261 13.43 -6.10 0.08
CA SER A 261 12.21 -6.46 -0.65
C SER A 261 12.49 -7.32 -1.90
N VAL A 262 13.73 -7.70 -2.13
CA VAL A 262 14.15 -8.42 -3.34
C VAL A 262 14.39 -9.89 -3.08
N GLY A 263 15.20 -10.24 -2.07
CA GLY A 263 15.68 -11.61 -1.84
C GLY A 263 16.97 -11.93 -2.60
N GLY A 264 17.38 -13.19 -2.57
CA GLY A 264 18.55 -13.70 -3.31
C GLY A 264 19.86 -12.97 -3.01
N LYS A 265 20.71 -12.81 -4.03
CA LYS A 265 22.03 -12.16 -3.90
C LYS A 265 21.94 -10.69 -3.46
N SER A 266 20.93 -9.95 -3.94
CA SER A 266 20.72 -8.55 -3.54
C SER A 266 20.57 -8.43 -2.02
N CYS A 267 19.74 -9.30 -1.42
CA CYS A 267 19.55 -9.38 0.03
C CYS A 267 20.86 -9.67 0.76
N THR A 268 21.61 -10.67 0.33
CA THR A 268 22.93 -11.03 0.91
C THR A 268 23.88 -9.84 0.90
N ASN A 269 23.91 -9.10 -0.19
CA ASN A 269 24.85 -8.00 -0.38
C ASN A 269 24.50 -6.78 0.49
N ILE A 270 23.22 -6.44 0.66
CA ILE A 270 22.85 -5.36 1.59
C ILE A 270 23.08 -5.78 3.06
N ALA A 271 22.86 -7.06 3.41
CA ALA A 271 23.14 -7.56 4.75
C ALA A 271 24.61 -7.46 5.13
N ARG A 272 25.54 -7.68 4.18
CA ARG A 272 26.99 -7.52 4.40
C ARG A 272 27.43 -6.09 4.71
N LYS A 273 26.57 -5.10 4.45
CA LYS A 273 26.85 -3.69 4.74
C LYS A 273 26.46 -3.29 6.16
N LEU A 274 25.71 -4.15 6.87
CA LEU A 274 25.31 -3.88 8.24
C LEU A 274 26.54 -3.81 9.17
N SER A 275 26.53 -2.82 10.03
CA SER A 275 27.45 -2.74 11.17
C SER A 275 27.13 -3.83 12.20
N PRO A 276 28.06 -4.15 13.13
CA PRO A 276 27.78 -5.07 14.23
C PRO A 276 26.45 -4.71 14.96
N ASN A 277 25.67 -5.74 15.34
CA ASN A 277 24.33 -5.63 15.92
C ASN A 277 23.25 -5.04 14.99
N GLY A 278 23.55 -4.81 13.73
CA GLY A 278 22.58 -4.30 12.74
C GLY A 278 21.39 -5.22 12.54
N LEU A 279 20.31 -4.64 12.04
CA LEU A 279 19.05 -5.34 11.77
C LEU A 279 18.75 -5.35 10.27
N MET A 280 18.36 -6.52 9.75
CA MET A 280 17.74 -6.62 8.44
C MET A 280 16.24 -6.90 8.59
N LEU A 281 15.40 -6.06 7.97
CA LEU A 281 13.97 -6.28 7.84
C LEU A 281 13.65 -6.72 6.41
N THR A 282 13.01 -7.89 6.27
CA THR A 282 12.50 -8.38 4.99
C THR A 282 10.99 -8.14 4.91
N TYR A 283 10.57 -7.29 3.98
CA TYR A 283 9.16 -6.93 3.76
C TYR A 283 8.63 -7.30 2.37
N GLY A 284 9.46 -7.91 1.52
CA GLY A 284 9.10 -8.39 0.19
C GLY A 284 10.10 -9.40 -0.36
N GLY A 285 9.75 -10.02 -1.50
CA GLY A 285 10.56 -11.04 -2.16
C GLY A 285 10.40 -10.98 -3.68
N MET A 286 10.65 -9.81 -4.30
CA MET A 286 10.38 -9.55 -5.72
C MET A 286 11.14 -10.46 -6.69
N SER A 287 12.29 -11.01 -6.29
CA SER A 287 13.04 -11.97 -7.12
C SER A 287 12.50 -13.39 -7.05
N LYS A 288 11.56 -13.65 -6.14
CA LYS A 288 11.08 -15.02 -5.80
C LYS A 288 12.23 -15.97 -5.36
N GLN A 289 13.40 -15.42 -5.01
CA GLN A 289 14.55 -16.18 -4.50
C GLN A 289 14.59 -16.13 -2.97
N PRO A 290 15.04 -17.21 -2.31
CA PRO A 290 15.12 -17.26 -0.87
C PRO A 290 16.09 -16.20 -0.30
N VAL A 291 15.84 -15.80 0.94
CA VAL A 291 16.79 -14.99 1.74
C VAL A 291 17.95 -15.88 2.16
N THR A 292 19.16 -15.56 1.70
CA THR A 292 20.39 -16.29 2.07
C THR A 292 21.36 -15.34 2.74
N LEU A 293 21.73 -15.66 3.98
CA LEU A 293 22.65 -14.86 4.79
C LEU A 293 23.87 -15.69 5.19
N PRO A 294 25.10 -15.15 5.03
CA PRO A 294 26.33 -15.82 5.49
C PRO A 294 26.30 -16.02 7.01
N THR A 295 26.63 -17.22 7.46
CA THR A 295 26.67 -17.59 8.89
C THR A 295 27.59 -16.65 9.69
N GLY A 296 28.71 -16.20 9.12
CA GLY A 296 29.62 -15.28 9.78
C GLY A 296 28.99 -13.94 10.20
N LEU A 297 27.97 -13.46 9.48
CA LEU A 297 27.27 -12.24 9.88
C LEU A 297 26.53 -12.41 11.20
N PHE A 298 26.00 -13.60 11.47
CA PHE A 298 25.34 -13.89 12.73
C PHE A 298 26.37 -14.10 13.87
N ILE A 299 27.41 -14.89 13.62
CA ILE A 299 28.37 -15.28 14.66
C ILE A 299 29.29 -14.11 15.02
N PHE A 300 29.85 -13.42 14.05
CA PHE A 300 30.89 -12.42 14.28
C PHE A 300 30.38 -10.98 14.34
N ASN A 301 29.26 -10.69 13.67
CA ASN A 301 28.70 -9.34 13.62
C ASN A 301 27.38 -9.22 14.41
N SER A 302 26.86 -10.34 14.98
CA SER A 302 25.61 -10.36 15.76
C SER A 302 24.44 -9.70 15.04
N ILE A 303 24.37 -9.82 13.70
CA ILE A 303 23.23 -9.24 12.96
C ILE A 303 21.94 -9.97 13.32
N ARG A 304 20.84 -9.24 13.21
CA ARG A 304 19.48 -9.76 13.36
C ARG A 304 18.76 -9.72 12.04
N SER A 305 17.88 -10.69 11.77
CA SER A 305 17.06 -10.73 10.57
C SER A 305 15.62 -11.04 10.94
N HIS A 306 14.69 -10.14 10.61
CA HIS A 306 13.27 -10.28 10.91
C HIS A 306 12.42 -10.06 9.67
N GLY A 307 11.21 -10.67 9.66
CA GLY A 307 10.17 -10.36 8.70
C GLY A 307 9.39 -9.12 9.14
N PHE A 308 8.98 -8.30 8.19
CA PHE A 308 8.05 -7.21 8.41
C PHE A 308 6.80 -7.40 7.54
N TRP A 309 5.63 -7.39 8.17
CA TRP A 309 4.35 -7.54 7.46
C TRP A 309 3.30 -6.60 8.03
N VAL A 310 3.04 -5.51 7.29
CA VAL A 310 2.12 -4.44 7.71
C VAL A 310 0.70 -4.96 8.00
N THR A 311 0.21 -5.95 7.25
CA THR A 311 -1.11 -6.56 7.47
C THR A 311 -1.20 -7.24 8.83
N ALA A 312 -0.17 -8.02 9.20
CA ALA A 312 -0.12 -8.67 10.50
C ALA A 312 0.01 -7.65 11.65
N ASN A 313 0.83 -6.61 11.46
CA ASN A 313 0.98 -5.53 12.42
C ASN A 313 -0.35 -4.80 12.65
N SER A 314 -1.05 -4.44 11.58
CA SER A 314 -2.35 -3.77 11.65
C SER A 314 -3.43 -4.61 12.33
N LYS A 315 -3.41 -5.93 12.09
CA LYS A 315 -4.35 -6.86 12.72
C LYS A 315 -4.05 -7.05 14.22
N ARG A 316 -2.77 -7.07 14.59
CA ARG A 316 -2.33 -7.22 15.98
C ARG A 316 -2.59 -5.95 16.79
N ASP A 317 -2.36 -4.77 16.20
CA ASP A 317 -2.51 -3.48 16.86
C ASP A 317 -3.16 -2.46 15.90
N PRO A 318 -4.51 -2.47 15.84
CA PRO A 318 -5.25 -1.52 15.00
C PRO A 318 -5.05 -0.06 15.39
N GLU A 319 -4.84 0.20 16.68
CA GLU A 319 -4.62 1.56 17.18
C GLU A 319 -3.26 2.11 16.73
N ASN A 320 -2.21 1.29 16.76
CA ASN A 320 -0.93 1.68 16.20
C ASN A 320 -1.04 1.96 14.68
N LYS A 321 -1.92 1.23 13.97
CA LYS A 321 -2.19 1.52 12.56
C LYS A 321 -2.77 2.92 12.38
N ARG A 322 -3.74 3.35 13.20
CA ARG A 322 -4.31 4.71 13.16
C ARG A 322 -3.25 5.77 13.41
N LYS A 323 -2.49 5.63 14.49
CA LYS A 323 -1.37 6.52 14.82
C LYS A 323 -0.33 6.61 13.71
N THR A 324 -0.02 5.48 13.07
CA THR A 324 0.90 5.44 11.93
C THR A 324 0.34 6.23 10.75
N VAL A 325 -0.93 6.04 10.40
CA VAL A 325 -1.59 6.81 9.33
C VAL A 325 -1.57 8.30 9.61
N ASP A 326 -1.93 8.72 10.83
CA ASP A 326 -1.92 10.13 11.24
C ASP A 326 -0.50 10.73 11.14
N ALA A 327 0.51 10.00 11.60
CA ALA A 327 1.89 10.43 11.51
C ALA A 327 2.37 10.59 10.05
N VAL A 328 2.01 9.66 9.17
CA VAL A 328 2.36 9.74 7.75
C VAL A 328 1.60 10.88 7.07
N VAL A 329 0.30 11.06 7.35
CA VAL A 329 -0.47 12.23 6.87
C VAL A 329 0.20 13.52 7.28
N LYS A 330 0.64 13.62 8.56
CA LYS A 330 1.36 14.80 9.05
C LYS A 330 2.63 15.07 8.25
N LEU A 331 3.44 14.04 7.97
CA LEU A 331 4.67 14.20 7.18
C LEU A 331 4.40 14.73 5.76
N TYR A 332 3.32 14.27 5.12
CA TYR A 332 2.90 14.80 3.81
C TYR A 332 2.43 16.26 3.92
N ARG A 333 1.61 16.59 4.92
CA ARG A 333 1.12 17.95 5.14
C ARG A 333 2.22 18.95 5.46
N ASP A 334 3.24 18.49 6.18
CA ASP A 334 4.42 19.30 6.54
C ASP A 334 5.43 19.41 5.38
N GLY A 335 5.16 18.77 4.20
CA GLY A 335 6.04 18.78 3.04
C GLY A 335 7.32 17.96 3.23
N LYS A 336 7.35 17.06 4.23
CA LYS A 336 8.49 16.17 4.51
C LYS A 336 8.52 14.97 3.57
N ILE A 337 7.36 14.58 3.07
CA ILE A 337 7.17 13.55 2.04
C ILE A 337 6.35 14.17 0.91
N ILE A 338 6.81 13.99 -0.33
CA ILE A 338 6.11 14.48 -1.52
C ILE A 338 5.06 13.47 -2.00
N SER A 339 4.01 13.98 -2.65
CA SER A 339 2.98 13.12 -3.27
C SER A 339 3.58 12.12 -4.25
N PRO A 340 3.13 10.86 -4.25
CA PRO A 340 3.58 9.86 -5.20
C PRO A 340 2.94 10.01 -6.60
N LYS A 341 2.15 11.03 -6.84
CA LYS A 341 1.34 11.23 -8.07
C LYS A 341 2.16 11.04 -9.35
N GLU A 342 3.34 11.65 -9.43
CA GLU A 342 4.20 11.59 -10.62
C GLU A 342 4.83 10.21 -10.86
N ASP A 343 4.87 9.35 -9.83
CA ASP A 343 5.41 8.00 -9.89
C ASP A 343 4.34 6.94 -10.21
N ILE A 344 3.07 7.36 -10.26
CA ILE A 344 1.93 6.47 -10.41
C ILE A 344 1.35 6.61 -11.81
N ARG A 345 1.23 5.47 -12.51
CA ARG A 345 0.45 5.40 -13.74
C ARG A 345 -1.02 5.32 -13.38
N THR A 346 -1.76 6.34 -13.79
CA THR A 346 -3.22 6.39 -13.61
C THR A 346 -3.93 5.62 -14.70
N LEU A 347 -4.86 4.76 -14.28
CA LEU A 347 -5.82 4.04 -15.12
C LEU A 347 -7.21 4.59 -14.79
N GLU A 348 -7.91 5.17 -15.75
CA GLU A 348 -9.21 5.78 -15.49
C GLU A 348 -10.34 4.78 -15.74
N TRP A 349 -11.14 4.54 -14.70
CA TRP A 349 -12.37 3.78 -14.79
C TRP A 349 -13.56 4.75 -14.82
N ASP A 350 -14.09 5.03 -16.01
CA ASP A 350 -15.36 5.74 -16.15
C ASP A 350 -16.50 4.80 -15.74
N VAL A 351 -17.08 5.08 -14.58
CA VAL A 351 -18.08 4.20 -13.95
C VAL A 351 -19.36 4.11 -14.78
N ASN A 352 -19.69 5.17 -15.51
CA ASN A 352 -20.94 5.26 -16.27
C ASN A 352 -20.81 4.73 -17.70
N ASN A 353 -19.62 4.81 -18.31
CA ASN A 353 -19.44 4.59 -19.74
C ASN A 353 -18.60 3.34 -20.07
N LEU A 354 -17.76 2.86 -19.14
CA LEU A 354 -16.89 1.70 -19.41
C LEU A 354 -17.68 0.39 -19.24
N SER A 355 -17.68 -0.47 -20.27
CA SER A 355 -18.29 -1.80 -20.21
C SER A 355 -17.58 -2.73 -19.22
N ASP A 356 -18.17 -3.86 -18.89
CA ASP A 356 -17.56 -4.84 -17.99
C ASP A 356 -16.27 -5.42 -18.57
N GLU A 357 -16.23 -5.68 -19.88
CA GLU A 357 -15.03 -6.11 -20.60
C GLU A 357 -13.95 -5.02 -20.56
N GLY A 358 -14.34 -3.76 -20.76
CA GLY A 358 -13.42 -2.61 -20.71
C GLY A 358 -12.81 -2.42 -19.32
N VAL A 359 -13.57 -2.64 -18.24
CA VAL A 359 -13.06 -2.61 -16.86
C VAL A 359 -12.06 -3.74 -16.64
N LEU A 360 -12.40 -4.96 -17.07
CA LEU A 360 -11.52 -6.12 -16.92
C LEU A 360 -10.21 -5.93 -17.69
N GLU A 361 -10.28 -5.44 -18.92
CA GLU A 361 -9.09 -5.12 -19.73
C GLU A 361 -8.23 -4.04 -19.08
N LEU A 362 -8.84 -2.96 -18.57
CA LEU A 362 -8.16 -1.88 -17.86
C LEU A 362 -7.33 -2.41 -16.69
N VAL A 363 -7.94 -3.24 -15.84
CA VAL A 363 -7.29 -3.78 -14.64
C VAL A 363 -6.24 -4.81 -15.01
N ASN A 364 -6.51 -5.72 -15.95
CA ASN A 364 -5.53 -6.70 -16.44
C ASN A 364 -4.30 -6.01 -17.04
N ARG A 365 -4.48 -4.92 -17.78
CA ARG A 365 -3.38 -4.08 -18.27
C ARG A 365 -2.57 -3.49 -17.11
N GLY A 366 -3.24 -3.02 -16.06
CA GLY A 366 -2.57 -2.54 -14.84
C GLY A 366 -1.77 -3.62 -14.12
N ILE A 367 -2.28 -4.85 -14.05
CA ILE A 367 -1.59 -6.00 -13.45
C ILE A 367 -0.37 -6.40 -14.28
N ALA A 368 -0.49 -6.45 -15.60
CA ALA A 368 0.57 -6.87 -16.51
C ALA A 368 1.70 -5.84 -16.63
N THR A 369 1.41 -4.55 -16.47
CA THR A 369 2.39 -3.49 -16.69
C THR A 369 3.33 -3.33 -15.51
N LYS A 370 4.63 -3.57 -15.76
CA LYS A 370 5.72 -3.46 -14.78
C LYS A 370 6.42 -2.08 -14.89
N GLY A 371 7.25 -1.77 -13.92
CA GLY A 371 8.14 -0.59 -13.94
C GLY A 371 7.58 0.67 -13.31
N ALA A 372 6.27 0.76 -13.11
CA ALA A 372 5.61 1.82 -12.35
C ALA A 372 4.52 1.23 -11.46
N LYS A 373 4.13 1.96 -10.42
CA LYS A 373 2.93 1.64 -9.65
C LYS A 373 1.69 2.02 -10.47
N ASN A 374 0.74 1.10 -10.60
CA ASN A 374 -0.53 1.35 -11.25
C ASN A 374 -1.62 1.68 -10.22
N MET A 375 -2.48 2.63 -10.54
CA MET A 375 -3.62 3.02 -9.72
C MET A 375 -4.84 3.22 -10.61
N VAL A 376 -5.93 2.60 -10.26
CA VAL A 376 -7.23 2.85 -10.89
C VAL A 376 -7.89 4.02 -10.17
N VAL A 377 -8.28 5.03 -10.93
CA VAL A 377 -9.03 6.20 -10.46
C VAL A 377 -10.41 6.16 -11.09
N LEU A 378 -11.45 6.20 -10.26
CA LEU A 378 -12.83 6.14 -10.71
C LEU A 378 -13.32 7.56 -11.09
N LYS A 379 -13.91 7.66 -12.26
CA LYS A 379 -14.61 8.86 -12.77
C LYS A 379 -16.11 8.61 -12.66
N TRP A 380 -16.78 9.47 -11.92
CA TRP A 380 -18.20 9.39 -11.59
C TRP A 380 -19.05 10.36 -12.39
#